data_c9a5e355415709282d463c91fa3051f0
#
_entry.id   c9a5e355415709282d463c91fa3051f0
#
_cell.length_a   1.000
_cell.length_b   1.000
_cell.length_c   1.000
_cell.angle_alpha   90.00
_cell.angle_beta   90.00
_cell.angle_gamma   90.00
#
_symmetry.space_group_name_H-M   'P 1'
#
loop_
_entity.id
_entity.type
_entity.pdbx_description
1 polymer ?
#
loop_
_entity_poly.entity_id
_entity_poly.type
_entity_poly.pdbx_seq_one_letter_code
_entity_poly.pdbx_strand_id
1 'polypeptide(L)'
;MLQDLYPHMYHNEMSWKAPSPDDIALIFEPDHTVYCNLSGETLTLPRMCEIPDGGEAQYAFSIDETAYYLVSAHPGETDAFRYVPSASLRAMTDGTSPALFAAAAGESLYRWYDSQKFCGRCGARMEKSTVERAMVCPHCKNTVYPKICPAVIVAVHDGDRLLLTRYRGRPFKKYALIAGFNEIGESIEDTVHREVMEEAGLRVKNLRFYKSQPWVFTDTLLMGFVCELDGSDRITVQESELAEASWHLRSELPEDHSHISLTGEMIEQFHLGRL
;
A
#
# COMPACT_ATOMS: atom_id res chain seq x y z
N MET A 1 -6.07 -3.13 9.90
CA MET A 1 -5.13 -2.82 8.78
C MET A 1 -5.25 -1.35 8.40
N LEU A 2 -4.30 -0.84 7.62
CA LEU A 2 -4.26 0.60 7.24
C LEU A 2 -5.58 1.13 6.66
N GLN A 3 -6.34 0.33 5.91
CA GLN A 3 -7.63 0.70 5.33
C GLN A 3 -8.83 0.46 6.25
N ASP A 4 -8.65 -0.11 7.43
CA ASP A 4 -9.74 -0.42 8.36
C ASP A 4 -10.05 0.84 9.20
N LEU A 5 -10.70 1.82 8.60
CA LEU A 5 -10.94 3.15 9.15
C LEU A 5 -12.17 3.26 10.05
N TYR A 6 -12.95 2.17 10.25
CA TYR A 6 -14.17 2.25 11.06
C TYR A 6 -13.91 2.92 12.43
N PRO A 7 -14.75 3.90 12.86
CA PRO A 7 -16.06 4.24 12.30
C PRO A 7 -16.04 5.24 11.11
N HIS A 8 -14.88 5.68 10.66
CA HIS A 8 -14.75 6.64 9.57
C HIS A 8 -15.04 6.02 8.20
N MET A 9 -15.60 6.80 7.29
CA MET A 9 -15.97 6.39 5.94
C MET A 9 -15.03 7.02 4.91
N TYR A 10 -14.38 6.18 4.10
CA TYR A 10 -13.54 6.62 2.99
C TYR A 10 -14.36 6.72 1.70
N HIS A 11 -14.28 7.86 1.02
CA HIS A 11 -14.94 8.18 -0.24
C HIS A 11 -13.90 8.55 -1.28
N ASN A 12 -13.68 7.69 -2.27
CA ASN A 12 -12.67 7.89 -3.31
C ASN A 12 -13.26 8.39 -4.65
N GLU A 13 -14.55 8.67 -4.71
CA GLU A 13 -15.22 9.20 -5.89
C GLU A 13 -14.59 10.54 -6.28
N MET A 14 -14.39 10.75 -7.58
CA MET A 14 -13.82 12.00 -8.07
C MET A 14 -14.76 13.18 -7.84
N SER A 15 -14.22 14.30 -7.38
CA SER A 15 -14.96 15.54 -7.18
C SER A 15 -14.18 16.73 -7.76
N TRP A 16 -14.89 17.74 -8.23
CA TRP A 16 -14.34 19.01 -8.72
C TRP A 16 -14.67 20.19 -7.78
N LYS A 17 -15.06 19.86 -6.55
CA LYS A 17 -15.33 20.87 -5.52
C LYS A 17 -14.03 21.63 -5.20
N ALA A 18 -14.12 22.94 -5.10
CA ALA A 18 -13.02 23.76 -4.61
C ALA A 18 -12.79 23.48 -3.12
N PRO A 19 -11.50 23.55 -2.64
CA PRO A 19 -11.21 23.33 -1.24
C PRO A 19 -11.82 24.40 -0.35
N SER A 20 -12.24 24.00 0.84
CA SER A 20 -12.61 24.89 1.94
C SER A 20 -11.43 25.09 2.91
N PRO A 21 -11.44 26.14 3.75
CA PRO A 21 -10.37 26.39 4.69
C PRO A 21 -10.06 25.23 5.66
N ASP A 22 -11.08 24.43 6.01
CA ASP A 22 -10.96 23.31 6.95
C ASP A 22 -10.62 21.98 6.29
N ASP A 23 -10.63 21.90 4.95
CA ASP A 23 -10.17 20.71 4.24
C ASP A 23 -8.66 20.49 4.43
N ILE A 24 -8.20 19.27 4.19
CA ILE A 24 -6.82 18.88 4.46
C ILE A 24 -5.95 19.04 3.20
N ALA A 25 -4.80 19.67 3.38
CA ALA A 25 -3.77 19.77 2.35
C ALA A 25 -2.78 18.59 2.45
N LEU A 26 -2.63 17.87 1.36
CA LEU A 26 -1.65 16.80 1.17
C LEU A 26 -0.50 17.37 0.32
N ILE A 27 0.65 17.58 0.93
CA ILE A 27 1.83 18.18 0.30
C ILE A 27 2.98 17.19 0.35
N PHE A 28 3.52 16.85 -0.82
CA PHE A 28 4.60 15.90 -1.00
C PHE A 28 5.71 16.51 -1.86
N GLU A 29 6.94 16.08 -1.59
CA GLU A 29 8.11 16.44 -2.38
C GLU A 29 8.64 15.25 -3.20
N PRO A 30 9.38 15.50 -4.30
CA PRO A 30 9.94 14.43 -5.13
C PRO A 30 10.92 13.50 -4.40
N ASP A 31 11.47 13.92 -3.27
CA ASP A 31 12.36 13.13 -2.42
C ASP A 31 11.61 12.17 -1.47
N HIS A 32 10.30 11.99 -1.69
CA HIS A 32 9.44 11.14 -0.86
C HIS A 32 9.28 11.64 0.58
N THR A 33 9.16 12.94 0.76
CA THR A 33 8.76 13.54 2.04
C THR A 33 7.33 14.04 2.00
N VAL A 34 6.68 14.04 3.17
CA VAL A 34 5.33 14.57 3.39
C VAL A 34 5.39 15.72 4.39
N TYR A 35 4.72 16.82 4.09
CA TYR A 35 4.60 17.97 5.00
C TYR A 35 3.54 17.68 6.05
N CYS A 36 3.97 17.44 7.28
CA CYS A 36 3.09 17.02 8.37
C CYS A 36 3.68 17.38 9.74
N ASN A 37 2.88 17.24 10.78
CA ASN A 37 3.33 17.13 12.16
C ASN A 37 3.37 15.66 12.56
N LEU A 38 4.53 15.18 12.95
CA LEU A 38 4.71 13.85 13.52
C LEU A 38 5.25 13.99 14.95
N SER A 39 4.37 13.74 15.93
CA SER A 39 4.71 13.80 17.36
C SER A 39 4.49 12.41 17.98
N GLY A 40 5.58 11.68 18.22
CA GLY A 40 5.50 10.28 18.61
C GLY A 40 4.81 9.45 17.53
N GLU A 41 3.68 8.82 17.87
CA GLU A 41 2.85 8.05 16.93
C GLU A 41 1.64 8.84 16.38
N THR A 42 1.53 10.13 16.71
CA THR A 42 0.43 10.97 16.22
C THR A 42 0.86 11.73 14.98
N LEU A 43 0.17 11.48 13.87
CA LEU A 43 0.31 12.19 12.61
C LEU A 43 -0.82 13.22 12.47
N THR A 44 -0.46 14.47 12.18
CA THR A 44 -1.41 15.54 11.84
C THR A 44 -1.03 16.14 10.49
N LEU A 45 -2.01 16.27 9.61
CA LEU A 45 -1.86 16.91 8.30
C LEU A 45 -2.36 18.36 8.38
N PRO A 46 -1.76 19.30 7.63
CA PRO A 46 -2.18 20.69 7.67
C PRO A 46 -3.54 20.89 7.00
N ARG A 47 -4.32 21.85 7.49
CA ARG A 47 -5.52 22.34 6.83
C ARG A 47 -5.17 23.31 5.72
N MET A 48 -6.09 23.49 4.78
CA MET A 48 -5.92 24.45 3.67
C MET A 48 -5.65 25.88 4.15
N CYS A 49 -6.30 26.33 5.24
CA CYS A 49 -6.08 27.65 5.83
C CYS A 49 -4.69 27.84 6.49
N GLU A 50 -3.96 26.75 6.76
CA GLU A 50 -2.63 26.79 7.35
C GLU A 50 -1.52 26.84 6.28
N ILE A 51 -1.88 26.73 5.00
CA ILE A 51 -0.94 26.77 3.88
C ILE A 51 -0.88 28.20 3.33
N PRO A 52 0.22 28.93 3.53
CA PRO A 52 0.41 30.25 2.93
C PRO A 52 0.53 30.12 1.41
N ASP A 53 -0.03 31.05 0.68
CA ASP A 53 0.06 31.17 -0.79
C ASP A 53 -0.36 29.89 -1.55
N GLY A 54 -1.53 29.35 -1.18
CA GLY A 54 -2.08 28.07 -1.65
C GLY A 54 -1.86 27.83 -3.14
N GLY A 55 -1.03 26.85 -3.47
CA GLY A 55 -0.79 26.39 -4.83
C GLY A 55 -2.04 25.75 -5.46
N GLU A 56 -1.89 25.21 -6.67
CA GLU A 56 -2.98 24.44 -7.30
C GLU A 56 -3.38 23.28 -6.40
N ALA A 57 -4.66 23.25 -6.03
CA ALA A 57 -5.26 22.20 -5.21
C ALA A 57 -6.09 21.25 -6.08
N GLN A 58 -5.81 19.96 -5.99
CA GLN A 58 -6.53 18.92 -6.70
C GLN A 58 -7.18 17.96 -5.71
N TYR A 59 -8.51 17.80 -5.82
CA TYR A 59 -9.25 16.85 -5.01
C TYR A 59 -8.67 15.44 -5.14
N ALA A 60 -8.41 14.81 -4.01
CA ALA A 60 -7.92 13.43 -3.93
C ALA A 60 -9.06 12.47 -3.53
N PHE A 61 -9.65 12.67 -2.36
CA PHE A 61 -10.71 11.85 -1.76
C PHE A 61 -11.31 12.59 -0.56
N SER A 62 -12.30 12.00 0.11
CA SER A 62 -12.69 12.44 1.44
C SER A 62 -12.71 11.28 2.45
N ILE A 63 -12.60 11.63 3.72
CA ILE A 63 -12.88 10.74 4.85
C ILE A 63 -13.95 11.45 5.67
N ASP A 64 -15.09 10.82 5.82
CA ASP A 64 -16.32 11.44 6.31
C ASP A 64 -16.65 12.73 5.50
N GLU A 65 -16.91 13.84 6.16
CA GLU A 65 -17.20 15.13 5.53
C GLU A 65 -15.92 15.93 5.16
N THR A 66 -14.74 15.49 5.59
CA THR A 66 -13.48 16.19 5.36
C THR A 66 -12.88 15.80 4.01
N ALA A 67 -12.66 16.77 3.12
CA ALA A 67 -12.01 16.55 1.85
C ALA A 67 -10.49 16.70 1.95
N TYR A 68 -9.76 15.95 1.13
CA TYR A 68 -8.29 15.94 1.05
C TYR A 68 -7.88 16.35 -0.35
N TYR A 69 -6.91 17.27 -0.43
CA TYR A 69 -6.43 17.83 -1.69
C TYR A 69 -4.93 17.65 -1.83
N LEU A 70 -4.48 17.16 -2.98
CA LEU A 70 -3.08 17.31 -3.37
C LEU A 70 -2.81 18.78 -3.68
N VAL A 71 -1.86 19.38 -2.99
CA VAL A 71 -1.55 20.82 -3.11
C VAL A 71 -0.14 21.01 -3.62
N SER A 72 0.00 21.75 -4.75
CA SER A 72 1.29 22.12 -5.34
C SER A 72 1.86 23.35 -4.64
N ALA A 73 2.17 23.23 -3.36
CA ALA A 73 2.80 24.27 -2.56
C ALA A 73 4.09 23.72 -1.91
N HIS A 74 5.02 24.62 -1.61
CA HIS A 74 6.27 24.30 -0.94
C HIS A 74 6.42 25.19 0.30
N PRO A 75 5.56 25.03 1.34
CA PRO A 75 5.62 25.83 2.54
C PRO A 75 6.97 25.63 3.25
N GLY A 76 7.50 26.69 3.85
CA GLY A 76 8.63 26.56 4.76
C GLY A 76 8.26 25.74 5.99
N GLU A 77 9.24 25.07 6.57
CA GLU A 77 9.05 24.38 7.85
C GLU A 77 8.71 25.37 8.96
N THR A 78 7.85 24.95 9.86
CA THR A 78 7.38 25.73 11.02
C THR A 78 7.55 24.91 12.30
N ASP A 79 7.26 25.51 13.45
CA ASP A 79 7.21 24.75 14.72
C ASP A 79 6.12 23.67 14.71
N ALA A 80 5.06 23.85 13.90
CA ALA A 80 3.93 22.93 13.80
C ALA A 80 4.11 21.84 12.73
N PHE A 81 4.69 22.18 11.58
CA PHE A 81 4.79 21.27 10.43
C PHE A 81 6.18 21.27 9.82
N ARG A 82 6.63 20.08 9.38
CA ARG A 82 7.92 19.85 8.72
C ARG A 82 7.82 18.76 7.67
N TYR A 83 8.82 18.63 6.82
CA TYR A 83 8.94 17.54 5.87
C TYR A 83 9.50 16.29 6.56
N VAL A 84 8.71 15.21 6.52
CA VAL A 84 9.05 13.93 7.15
C VAL A 84 9.15 12.86 6.05
N PRO A 85 10.20 12.01 6.04
CA PRO A 85 10.28 10.91 5.09
C PRO A 85 9.06 10.00 5.17
N SER A 86 8.37 9.75 4.05
CA SER A 86 7.18 8.90 3.97
C SER A 86 7.45 7.46 4.45
N ALA A 87 8.71 7.02 4.33
CA ALA A 87 9.13 5.73 4.87
C ALA A 87 8.92 5.60 6.39
N SER A 88 8.97 6.72 7.13
CA SER A 88 8.72 6.76 8.56
C SER A 88 7.26 6.41 8.91
N LEU A 89 6.32 6.69 8.00
CA LEU A 89 4.89 6.38 8.20
C LEU A 89 4.63 4.87 8.29
N ARG A 90 5.45 4.05 7.61
CA ARG A 90 5.34 2.59 7.68
C ARG A 90 5.75 2.00 9.04
N ALA A 91 6.47 2.75 9.83
CA ALA A 91 6.90 2.33 11.17
C ALA A 91 5.89 2.69 12.27
N MET A 92 4.83 3.44 11.94
CA MET A 92 3.77 3.76 12.89
C MET A 92 2.97 2.51 13.23
N THR A 93 2.60 2.39 14.49
CA THR A 93 1.89 1.21 15.02
C THR A 93 0.37 1.39 15.01
N ASP A 94 -0.12 2.63 14.95
CA ASP A 94 -1.55 2.90 14.81
C ASP A 94 -1.99 2.83 13.35
N GLY A 95 -2.21 1.60 12.86
CA GLY A 95 -2.69 1.34 11.49
C GLY A 95 -4.12 1.80 11.21
N THR A 96 -4.87 2.25 12.23
CA THR A 96 -6.27 2.70 12.09
C THR A 96 -6.40 4.22 11.99
N SER A 97 -5.29 4.97 11.99
CA SER A 97 -5.29 6.43 11.91
C SER A 97 -5.77 6.94 10.55
N PRO A 98 -6.87 7.70 10.45
CA PRO A 98 -7.30 8.32 9.20
C PRO A 98 -6.23 9.22 8.56
N ALA A 99 -5.43 9.91 9.38
CA ALA A 99 -4.34 10.76 8.89
C ALA A 99 -3.21 9.94 8.25
N LEU A 100 -2.86 8.79 8.84
CA LEU A 100 -1.86 7.88 8.28
C LEU A 100 -2.33 7.29 6.93
N PHE A 101 -3.58 6.83 6.89
CA PHE A 101 -4.18 6.36 5.64
C PHE A 101 -4.19 7.46 4.57
N ALA A 102 -4.63 8.68 4.94
CA ALA A 102 -4.70 9.81 4.04
C ALA A 102 -3.34 10.22 3.49
N ALA A 103 -2.30 10.26 4.34
CA ALA A 103 -0.94 10.54 3.91
C ALA A 103 -0.44 9.48 2.92
N ALA A 104 -0.62 8.19 3.24
CA ALA A 104 -0.16 7.10 2.39
C ALA A 104 -0.91 7.01 1.05
N ALA A 105 -2.25 7.14 1.06
CA ALA A 105 -3.07 7.14 -0.15
C ALA A 105 -2.83 8.39 -1.01
N GLY A 106 -2.66 9.54 -0.37
CA GLY A 106 -2.32 10.78 -1.04
C GLY A 106 -0.95 10.74 -1.71
N GLU A 107 0.07 10.16 -1.06
CA GLU A 107 1.39 9.98 -1.66
C GLU A 107 1.35 9.05 -2.88
N SER A 108 0.57 7.98 -2.84
CA SER A 108 0.36 7.10 -4.00
C SER A 108 -0.21 7.88 -5.19
N LEU A 109 -1.24 8.70 -4.96
CA LEU A 109 -1.81 9.55 -6.00
C LEU A 109 -0.81 10.61 -6.49
N TYR A 110 -0.06 11.25 -5.58
CA TYR A 110 0.97 12.23 -5.94
C TYR A 110 2.03 11.61 -6.86
N ARG A 111 2.60 10.45 -6.49
CA ARG A 111 3.60 9.74 -7.30
C ARG A 111 3.06 9.41 -8.69
N TRP A 112 1.80 8.97 -8.76
CA TRP A 112 1.18 8.68 -10.05
C TRP A 112 1.06 9.94 -10.92
N TYR A 113 0.51 11.05 -10.40
CA TYR A 113 0.42 12.30 -11.15
C TYR A 113 1.80 12.83 -11.56
N ASP A 114 2.78 12.76 -10.66
CA ASP A 114 4.15 13.20 -10.94
C ASP A 114 4.81 12.38 -12.04
N SER A 115 4.61 11.08 -12.07
CA SER A 115 5.15 10.17 -13.09
C SER A 115 4.44 10.27 -14.45
N GLN A 116 3.22 10.84 -14.51
CA GLN A 116 2.42 10.93 -15.74
C GLN A 116 2.43 12.32 -16.39
N LYS A 117 3.48 13.12 -16.19
CA LYS A 117 3.60 14.45 -16.79
C LYS A 117 3.71 14.44 -18.30
N PHE A 118 4.28 13.37 -18.87
CA PHE A 118 4.48 13.23 -20.30
C PHE A 118 3.93 11.90 -20.82
N CYS A 119 3.37 11.94 -22.04
CA CYS A 119 2.80 10.77 -22.68
C CYS A 119 3.89 9.76 -23.07
N GLY A 120 3.83 8.54 -22.52
CA GLY A 120 4.77 7.47 -22.87
C GLY A 120 4.69 7.00 -24.33
N ARG A 121 3.64 7.40 -25.10
CA ARG A 121 3.47 7.06 -26.51
C ARG A 121 4.07 8.09 -27.45
N CYS A 122 3.93 9.41 -27.18
CA CYS A 122 4.30 10.45 -28.13
C CYS A 122 5.12 11.60 -27.52
N GLY A 123 5.43 11.55 -26.24
CA GLY A 123 6.23 12.56 -25.52
C GLY A 123 5.51 13.89 -25.23
N ALA A 124 4.28 14.09 -25.68
CA ALA A 124 3.54 15.32 -25.40
C ALA A 124 3.17 15.44 -23.91
N ARG A 125 3.04 16.66 -23.40
CA ARG A 125 2.58 16.91 -22.03
C ARG A 125 1.16 16.38 -21.84
N MET A 126 0.92 15.64 -20.75
CA MET A 126 -0.39 15.11 -20.39
C MET A 126 -1.22 16.16 -19.66
N GLU A 127 -2.53 16.04 -19.78
CA GLU A 127 -3.51 16.89 -19.09
C GLU A 127 -4.40 16.02 -18.20
N LYS A 128 -4.87 16.59 -17.08
CA LYS A 128 -5.82 15.94 -16.20
C LYS A 128 -7.18 15.83 -16.90
N SER A 129 -7.82 14.66 -16.84
CA SER A 129 -9.18 14.51 -17.33
C SER A 129 -10.15 15.38 -16.51
N THR A 130 -11.19 15.90 -17.18
CA THR A 130 -12.26 16.68 -16.54
C THR A 130 -13.47 15.84 -16.16
N VAL A 131 -13.45 14.53 -16.46
CA VAL A 131 -14.61 13.64 -16.24
C VAL A 131 -14.30 12.47 -15.29
N GLU A 132 -13.02 12.11 -15.13
CA GLU A 132 -12.59 10.97 -14.32
C GLU A 132 -11.16 11.15 -13.82
N ARG A 133 -10.71 10.30 -12.89
CA ARG A 133 -9.33 10.30 -12.41
C ARG A 133 -8.42 9.64 -13.43
N ALA A 134 -8.01 10.40 -14.43
CA ALA A 134 -7.14 9.96 -15.52
C ALA A 134 -6.25 11.11 -16.01
N MET A 135 -5.12 10.75 -16.63
CA MET A 135 -4.31 11.67 -17.44
C MET A 135 -4.55 11.38 -18.91
N VAL A 136 -4.80 12.42 -19.70
CA VAL A 136 -5.12 12.31 -21.13
C VAL A 136 -4.09 13.07 -21.95
N CYS A 137 -3.59 12.45 -23.00
CA CYS A 137 -2.71 13.13 -23.95
C CYS A 137 -3.55 13.97 -24.93
N PRO A 138 -3.38 15.30 -24.97
CA PRO A 138 -4.13 16.14 -25.91
C PRO A 138 -3.77 15.88 -27.36
N HIS A 139 -2.57 15.34 -27.62
CA HIS A 139 -2.06 15.07 -28.97
C HIS A 139 -2.53 13.71 -29.53
N CYS A 140 -2.24 12.58 -28.83
CA CYS A 140 -2.52 11.24 -29.35
C CYS A 140 -3.69 10.54 -28.68
N LYS A 141 -4.38 11.22 -27.74
CA LYS A 141 -5.55 10.72 -26.99
C LYS A 141 -5.26 9.50 -26.11
N ASN A 142 -3.98 9.17 -25.87
CA ASN A 142 -3.63 8.13 -24.91
C ASN A 142 -4.15 8.52 -23.52
N THR A 143 -4.87 7.61 -22.87
CA THR A 143 -5.41 7.80 -21.49
C THR A 143 -4.68 6.86 -20.55
N VAL A 144 -4.29 7.38 -19.39
CA VAL A 144 -3.61 6.63 -18.33
C VAL A 144 -4.37 6.81 -17.03
N TYR A 145 -4.69 5.68 -16.39
CA TYR A 145 -5.35 5.62 -15.09
C TYR A 145 -4.34 5.44 -13.95
N PRO A 146 -4.74 5.69 -12.68
CA PRO A 146 -3.91 5.40 -11.53
C PRO A 146 -3.40 3.96 -11.55
N LYS A 147 -2.11 3.80 -11.25
CA LYS A 147 -1.46 2.50 -11.24
C LYS A 147 -1.87 1.72 -10.00
N ILE A 148 -2.37 0.51 -10.19
CA ILE A 148 -2.62 -0.47 -9.15
C ILE A 148 -2.05 -1.81 -9.64
N CYS A 149 -1.06 -2.36 -8.90
CA CYS A 149 -0.43 -3.62 -9.25
C CYS A 149 -1.02 -4.73 -8.37
N PRO A 150 -1.74 -5.72 -8.95
CA PRO A 150 -2.21 -6.87 -8.18
C PRO A 150 -1.03 -7.75 -7.76
N ALA A 151 -1.10 -8.27 -6.52
CA ALA A 151 -0.13 -9.20 -5.97
C ALA A 151 -0.80 -10.13 -4.95
N VAL A 152 -0.22 -11.30 -4.73
CA VAL A 152 -0.69 -12.25 -3.72
C VAL A 152 0.13 -12.14 -2.44
N ILE A 153 -0.50 -12.47 -1.31
CA ILE A 153 0.12 -12.81 -0.04
C ILE A 153 -0.40 -14.21 0.31
N VAL A 154 0.49 -15.19 0.52
CA VAL A 154 0.09 -16.58 0.64
C VAL A 154 0.54 -17.18 1.97
N ALA A 155 -0.42 -17.51 2.83
CA ALA A 155 -0.22 -18.31 4.02
C ALA A 155 -0.30 -19.79 3.66
N VAL A 156 0.85 -20.41 3.46
CA VAL A 156 0.96 -21.86 3.22
C VAL A 156 1.08 -22.58 4.55
N HIS A 157 0.17 -23.52 4.84
CA HIS A 157 0.23 -24.29 6.07
C HIS A 157 0.24 -25.81 5.82
N ASP A 158 0.79 -26.53 6.79
CA ASP A 158 0.76 -27.98 6.87
C ASP A 158 0.35 -28.37 8.30
N GLY A 159 -0.93 -28.62 8.48
CA GLY A 159 -1.52 -28.83 9.81
C GLY A 159 -1.30 -27.61 10.71
N ASP A 160 -0.49 -27.79 11.75
CA ASP A 160 -0.19 -26.74 12.75
C ASP A 160 1.11 -25.96 12.47
N ARG A 161 1.65 -26.07 11.25
CA ARG A 161 2.85 -25.37 10.81
C ARG A 161 2.50 -24.34 9.73
N LEU A 162 3.09 -23.14 9.80
CA LEU A 162 3.02 -22.08 8.80
C LEU A 162 4.37 -21.88 8.16
N LEU A 163 4.42 -21.73 6.84
CA LEU A 163 5.61 -21.35 6.10
C LEU A 163 5.87 -19.86 6.31
N LEU A 164 7.02 -19.52 6.88
CA LEU A 164 7.50 -18.14 6.98
C LEU A 164 8.76 -17.96 6.14
N THR A 165 8.91 -16.76 5.59
CA THR A 165 10.04 -16.37 4.75
C THR A 165 10.74 -15.14 5.29
N ARG A 166 11.99 -14.92 4.85
CA ARG A 166 12.72 -13.67 5.03
C ARG A 166 13.37 -13.25 3.73
N TYR A 167 13.10 -12.04 3.31
CA TYR A 167 13.68 -11.50 2.09
C TYR A 167 15.15 -11.14 2.23
N ARG A 168 15.94 -11.44 1.19
CA ARG A 168 17.35 -11.07 1.10
C ARG A 168 17.49 -9.57 0.83
N GLY A 169 18.49 -8.94 1.48
CA GLY A 169 18.86 -7.53 1.20
C GLY A 169 17.88 -6.46 1.69
N ARG A 170 16.79 -6.82 2.34
CA ARG A 170 15.89 -5.85 2.95
C ARG A 170 16.36 -5.47 4.35
N PRO A 171 16.25 -4.16 4.74
CA PRO A 171 16.61 -3.72 6.08
C PRO A 171 15.69 -4.32 7.16
N PHE A 172 14.47 -4.69 6.79
CA PHE A 172 13.49 -5.35 7.67
C PHE A 172 13.81 -6.85 7.79
N LYS A 173 14.16 -7.27 9.01
CA LYS A 173 14.42 -8.68 9.35
C LYS A 173 13.17 -9.43 9.85
N LYS A 174 11.98 -8.84 9.71
CA LYS A 174 10.73 -9.49 10.12
C LYS A 174 10.43 -10.68 9.19
N TYR A 175 9.74 -11.66 9.74
CA TYR A 175 9.15 -12.73 8.95
C TYR A 175 8.08 -12.19 8.00
N ALA A 176 7.95 -12.84 6.86
CA ALA A 176 6.98 -12.56 5.83
C ALA A 176 6.28 -13.86 5.39
N LEU A 177 5.21 -13.71 4.64
CA LEU A 177 4.60 -14.78 3.86
C LEU A 177 5.11 -14.72 2.42
N ILE A 178 4.93 -15.79 1.64
CA ILE A 178 5.17 -15.78 0.19
C ILE A 178 4.36 -14.65 -0.44
N ALA A 179 4.99 -13.88 -1.34
CA ALA A 179 4.32 -12.74 -1.97
C ALA A 179 4.92 -12.41 -3.32
N GLY A 180 4.09 -12.27 -4.33
CA GLY A 180 4.54 -11.85 -5.65
C GLY A 180 3.46 -11.20 -6.50
N PHE A 181 3.90 -10.58 -7.59
CA PHE A 181 3.03 -9.87 -8.50
C PHE A 181 2.35 -10.83 -9.48
N ASN A 182 1.10 -10.51 -9.80
CA ASN A 182 0.37 -11.16 -10.87
C ASN A 182 0.94 -10.75 -12.23
N GLU A 183 1.09 -11.71 -13.13
CA GLU A 183 1.61 -11.50 -14.48
C GLU A 183 0.49 -11.38 -15.52
N ILE A 184 0.81 -10.76 -16.68
CA ILE A 184 -0.16 -10.56 -17.76
C ILE A 184 -0.68 -11.90 -18.29
N GLY A 185 -1.99 -12.09 -18.21
CA GLY A 185 -2.67 -13.30 -18.67
C GLY A 185 -2.77 -14.42 -17.64
N GLU A 186 -2.26 -14.18 -16.43
CA GLU A 186 -2.32 -15.13 -15.33
C GLU A 186 -3.56 -14.86 -14.44
N SER A 187 -4.23 -15.91 -13.97
CA SER A 187 -5.24 -15.78 -12.92
C SER A 187 -4.57 -15.57 -11.58
N ILE A 188 -5.30 -14.99 -10.62
CA ILE A 188 -4.71 -14.75 -9.30
C ILE A 188 -4.40 -16.06 -8.55
N GLU A 189 -5.16 -17.12 -8.81
CA GLU A 189 -4.93 -18.46 -8.31
C GLU A 189 -3.66 -19.09 -8.92
N ASP A 190 -3.41 -18.88 -10.21
CA ASP A 190 -2.18 -19.33 -10.87
C ASP A 190 -0.96 -18.59 -10.30
N THR A 191 -1.11 -17.28 -9.99
CA THR A 191 -0.07 -16.51 -9.29
C THR A 191 0.29 -17.16 -7.95
N VAL A 192 -0.71 -17.60 -7.16
CA VAL A 192 -0.44 -18.30 -5.88
C VAL A 192 0.41 -19.55 -6.13
N HIS A 193 0.01 -20.38 -7.09
CA HIS A 193 0.74 -21.62 -7.40
C HIS A 193 2.16 -21.36 -7.89
N ARG A 194 2.33 -20.38 -8.77
CA ARG A 194 3.64 -20.02 -9.32
C ARG A 194 4.57 -19.47 -8.26
N GLU A 195 4.14 -18.48 -7.47
CA GLU A 195 4.99 -17.84 -6.46
C GLU A 195 5.40 -18.82 -5.36
N VAL A 196 4.50 -19.70 -4.89
CA VAL A 196 4.87 -20.74 -3.92
C VAL A 196 5.86 -21.73 -4.50
N MET A 197 5.72 -22.08 -5.78
CA MET A 197 6.67 -22.98 -6.45
C MET A 197 8.02 -22.29 -6.67
N GLU A 198 8.05 -21.03 -7.11
CA GLU A 198 9.28 -20.28 -7.39
C GLU A 198 10.07 -19.98 -6.13
N GLU A 199 9.41 -19.43 -5.08
CA GLU A 199 10.10 -18.99 -3.87
C GLU A 199 10.48 -20.14 -2.93
N ALA A 200 9.65 -21.20 -2.83
CA ALA A 200 9.80 -22.26 -1.85
C ALA A 200 9.91 -23.67 -2.43
N GLY A 201 9.67 -23.89 -3.72
CA GLY A 201 9.68 -25.19 -4.38
C GLY A 201 8.55 -26.13 -3.91
N LEU A 202 7.45 -25.57 -3.41
CA LEU A 202 6.33 -26.30 -2.84
C LEU A 202 5.12 -26.28 -3.78
N ARG A 203 4.29 -27.34 -3.67
CA ARG A 203 2.95 -27.36 -4.28
C ARG A 203 1.89 -27.12 -3.21
N VAL A 204 0.80 -26.48 -3.60
CA VAL A 204 -0.32 -26.14 -2.71
C VAL A 204 -1.66 -26.53 -3.31
N LYS A 205 -2.62 -26.74 -2.44
CA LYS A 205 -4.02 -27.07 -2.75
C LYS A 205 -4.98 -26.33 -1.83
N ASN A 206 -6.28 -26.47 -2.08
CA ASN A 206 -7.35 -25.93 -1.24
C ASN A 206 -7.21 -24.42 -1.01
N LEU A 207 -6.88 -23.67 -2.11
CA LEU A 207 -6.74 -22.22 -2.06
C LEU A 207 -8.04 -21.58 -1.59
N ARG A 208 -7.94 -20.73 -0.58
CA ARG A 208 -9.05 -19.96 -0.05
C ARG A 208 -8.66 -18.49 0.05
N PHE A 209 -9.40 -17.63 -0.66
CA PHE A 209 -9.24 -16.18 -0.51
C PHE A 209 -9.58 -15.77 0.92
N TYR A 210 -8.72 -14.98 1.53
CA TYR A 210 -8.89 -14.49 2.89
C TYR A 210 -9.41 -13.06 2.90
N LYS A 211 -8.62 -12.11 2.38
CA LYS A 211 -8.92 -10.67 2.41
C LYS A 211 -8.05 -9.95 1.38
N SER A 212 -8.42 -8.75 1.00
CA SER A 212 -7.54 -7.88 0.21
C SER A 212 -7.09 -6.67 1.01
N GLN A 213 -5.93 -6.11 0.63
CA GLN A 213 -5.40 -4.87 1.19
C GLN A 213 -4.88 -3.97 0.08
N PRO A 214 -5.37 -2.72 -0.05
CA PRO A 214 -4.70 -1.69 -0.81
C PRO A 214 -3.39 -1.30 -0.09
N TRP A 215 -2.27 -1.80 -0.59
CA TRP A 215 -0.95 -1.46 -0.06
C TRP A 215 -0.42 -0.24 -0.81
N VAL A 216 -0.96 0.92 -0.46
CA VAL A 216 -0.75 2.20 -1.13
C VAL A 216 0.70 2.70 -1.10
N PHE A 217 1.53 2.19 -0.19
CA PHE A 217 2.96 2.51 -0.14
C PHE A 217 3.75 2.07 -1.38
N THR A 218 3.27 1.07 -2.11
CA THR A 218 3.91 0.54 -3.33
C THR A 218 2.95 0.37 -4.49
N ASP A 219 1.80 1.06 -4.45
CA ASP A 219 0.76 1.02 -5.49
C ASP A 219 0.23 -0.40 -5.75
N THR A 220 0.17 -1.23 -4.71
CA THR A 220 -0.18 -2.65 -4.81
C THR A 220 -1.57 -2.93 -4.24
N LEU A 221 -2.33 -3.79 -4.91
CA LEU A 221 -3.50 -4.45 -4.32
C LEU A 221 -3.09 -5.86 -3.91
N LEU A 222 -2.88 -6.07 -2.62
CA LEU A 222 -2.56 -7.39 -2.07
C LEU A 222 -3.83 -8.23 -1.93
N MET A 223 -3.75 -9.49 -2.38
CA MET A 223 -4.81 -10.49 -2.24
C MET A 223 -4.28 -11.64 -1.38
N GLY A 224 -4.82 -11.75 -0.17
CA GLY A 224 -4.44 -12.77 0.81
C GLY A 224 -5.10 -14.11 0.52
N PHE A 225 -4.29 -15.15 0.42
CA PHE A 225 -4.73 -16.53 0.27
C PHE A 225 -4.19 -17.40 1.39
N VAL A 226 -5.02 -18.34 1.84
CA VAL A 226 -4.63 -19.43 2.71
C VAL A 226 -4.70 -20.71 1.90
N CYS A 227 -3.67 -21.53 1.96
CA CYS A 227 -3.62 -22.79 1.23
C CYS A 227 -2.87 -23.87 2.02
N GLU A 228 -3.18 -25.12 1.71
CA GLU A 228 -2.56 -26.30 2.31
C GLU A 228 -1.38 -26.77 1.46
N LEU A 229 -0.36 -27.30 2.10
CA LEU A 229 0.71 -28.02 1.42
C LEU A 229 0.15 -29.21 0.65
N ASP A 230 0.62 -29.43 -0.57
CA ASP A 230 0.29 -30.60 -1.38
C ASP A 230 1.54 -31.44 -1.68
N GLY A 231 1.73 -32.49 -0.93
CA GLY A 231 2.86 -33.44 -1.11
C GLY A 231 4.02 -33.20 -0.16
N SER A 232 5.25 -33.10 -0.70
CA SER A 232 6.47 -32.99 0.11
C SER A 232 6.60 -31.63 0.78
N ASP A 233 7.03 -31.60 2.04
CA ASP A 233 7.30 -30.41 2.83
C ASP A 233 8.75 -29.90 2.68
N ARG A 234 9.53 -30.51 1.76
CA ARG A 234 10.91 -30.14 1.51
C ARG A 234 10.99 -28.79 0.78
N ILE A 235 11.46 -27.76 1.48
CA ILE A 235 11.66 -26.43 0.95
C ILE A 235 12.90 -26.38 0.05
N THR A 236 12.76 -25.70 -1.08
CA THR A 236 13.88 -25.33 -1.97
C THR A 236 13.80 -23.82 -2.19
N VAL A 237 14.65 -23.08 -1.49
CA VAL A 237 14.61 -21.61 -1.47
C VAL A 237 15.19 -21.04 -2.76
N GLN A 238 14.49 -20.06 -3.36
CA GLN A 238 15.03 -19.23 -4.42
C GLN A 238 16.00 -18.19 -3.82
N GLU A 239 17.29 -18.50 -3.84
CA GLU A 239 18.34 -17.71 -3.16
C GLU A 239 18.50 -16.27 -3.69
N SER A 240 17.96 -15.95 -4.86
CA SER A 240 17.98 -14.59 -5.41
C SER A 240 17.05 -13.63 -4.66
N GLU A 241 15.95 -14.13 -4.08
CA GLU A 241 14.91 -13.33 -3.44
C GLU A 241 14.81 -13.55 -1.94
N LEU A 242 14.89 -14.79 -1.51
CA LEU A 242 14.78 -15.16 -0.11
C LEU A 242 16.13 -15.43 0.53
N ALA A 243 16.29 -14.99 1.77
CA ALA A 243 17.39 -15.38 2.63
C ALA A 243 17.08 -16.67 3.39
N GLU A 244 15.80 -16.91 3.68
CA GLU A 244 15.32 -18.03 4.47
C GLU A 244 13.85 -18.33 4.14
N ALA A 245 13.50 -19.62 4.13
CA ALA A 245 12.12 -20.09 4.21
C ALA A 245 12.09 -21.32 5.14
N SER A 246 11.18 -21.33 6.11
CA SER A 246 11.12 -22.36 7.14
C SER A 246 9.71 -22.56 7.69
N TRP A 247 9.43 -23.80 8.12
CA TRP A 247 8.21 -24.15 8.79
C TRP A 247 8.29 -23.78 10.28
N HIS A 248 7.26 -23.07 10.77
CA HIS A 248 7.14 -22.65 12.16
C HIS A 248 5.86 -23.23 12.77
N LEU A 249 5.95 -23.77 13.96
CA LEU A 249 4.75 -24.18 14.70
C LEU A 249 3.91 -22.97 15.05
N ARG A 250 2.60 -23.14 15.08
CA ARG A 250 1.61 -22.14 15.48
C ARG A 250 2.00 -21.42 16.78
N SER A 251 2.49 -22.17 17.77
CA SER A 251 2.90 -21.66 19.08
C SER A 251 4.19 -20.83 19.07
N GLU A 252 4.96 -20.88 17.97
CA GLU A 252 6.26 -20.20 17.83
C GLU A 252 6.16 -18.92 16.97
N LEU A 253 4.96 -18.64 16.44
CA LEU A 253 4.76 -17.51 15.56
C LEU A 253 4.87 -16.19 16.31
N PRO A 254 5.50 -15.17 15.70
CA PRO A 254 5.59 -13.86 16.31
C PRO A 254 4.22 -13.16 16.36
N GLU A 255 3.98 -12.44 17.44
CA GLU A 255 2.86 -11.50 17.52
C GLU A 255 3.18 -10.23 16.68
N ASP A 256 2.20 -9.77 15.89
CA ASP A 256 2.30 -8.48 15.20
C ASP A 256 1.41 -7.44 15.87
N HIS A 257 2.03 -6.48 16.51
CA HIS A 257 1.32 -5.40 17.20
C HIS A 257 1.10 -4.16 16.32
N SER A 258 1.59 -4.17 15.07
CA SER A 258 1.48 -2.98 14.21
C SER A 258 0.11 -2.82 13.55
N HIS A 259 -0.62 -3.92 13.35
CA HIS A 259 -1.94 -3.96 12.69
C HIS A 259 -2.03 -3.19 11.34
N ILE A 260 -0.88 -2.98 10.68
CA ILE A 260 -0.81 -2.20 9.43
C ILE A 260 -0.97 -3.11 8.21
N SER A 261 -0.36 -4.31 8.25
CA SER A 261 -0.20 -5.15 7.07
C SER A 261 -1.05 -6.41 7.08
N LEU A 262 -1.51 -6.81 5.89
CA LEU A 262 -2.21 -8.09 5.67
C LEU A 262 -1.34 -9.29 6.08
N THR A 263 -0.02 -9.22 5.82
CA THR A 263 0.93 -10.25 6.22
C THR A 263 0.92 -10.47 7.73
N GLY A 264 1.02 -9.40 8.52
CA GLY A 264 0.98 -9.47 9.98
C GLY A 264 -0.35 -10.02 10.47
N GLU A 265 -1.47 -9.51 9.94
CA GLU A 265 -2.81 -10.00 10.28
C GLU A 265 -2.95 -11.51 10.00
N MET A 266 -2.52 -11.99 8.83
CA MET A 266 -2.65 -13.41 8.48
C MET A 266 -1.80 -14.32 9.39
N ILE A 267 -0.59 -13.90 9.74
CA ILE A 267 0.28 -14.64 10.68
C ILE A 267 -0.39 -14.72 12.06
N GLU A 268 -0.90 -13.59 12.56
CA GLU A 268 -1.61 -13.52 13.84
C GLU A 268 -2.88 -14.38 13.84
N GLN A 269 -3.71 -14.30 12.79
CA GLN A 269 -4.92 -15.10 12.72
C GLN A 269 -4.63 -16.61 12.64
N PHE A 270 -3.52 -17.01 12.00
CA PHE A 270 -3.07 -18.39 12.05
C PHE A 270 -2.60 -18.76 13.46
N HIS A 271 -1.81 -17.91 14.14
CA HIS A 271 -1.41 -18.12 15.54
C HIS A 271 -2.63 -18.35 16.46
N LEU A 272 -3.69 -17.57 16.27
CA LEU A 272 -4.94 -17.66 17.05
C LEU A 272 -5.84 -18.84 16.64
N GLY A 273 -5.46 -19.66 15.67
CA GLY A 273 -6.27 -20.78 15.19
C GLY A 273 -7.54 -20.39 14.44
N ARG A 274 -7.54 -19.21 13.80
CA ARG A 274 -8.68 -18.66 13.06
C ARG A 274 -8.51 -18.73 11.53
N LEU A 275 -7.34 -19.13 11.06
CA LEU A 275 -7.04 -19.47 9.66
C LEU A 275 -6.81 -20.95 9.48
#